data_b35561e271f63d3597dea785417aec30
#
_entry.id   b35561e271f63d3597dea785417aec30
#
_cell.length_a   1.000
_cell.length_b   1.000
_cell.length_c   1.000
_cell.angle_alpha   90.00
_cell.angle_beta   90.00
_cell.angle_gamma   90.00
#
_symmetry.space_group_name_H-M   'P 1'
#
loop_
_entity.id
_entity.type
_entity.pdbx_description
1 polymer ?
#
loop_
_entity_poly.entity_id
_entity_poly.type
_entity_poly.pdbx_seq_one_letter_code
_entity_poly.pdbx_strand_id
1 'polypeptide(L)'
;MIKVLGNNIVNAFTGGNPVNAIYSYGQLVWERNTTKIIYTSKDGQVVNPYDSTVFGGANILSNTYSNGVGVIEFDSSVTEIGQNAFKNTKQLDTMILPSSVTYIKTYAFQSSGITDITIPPTVTDISSAAFFHSELISIVIPASVKKMGPSVFLSCDSLTNVSISTSLNLLDHSMFSGCKSLVSITIPNNITGIGNDLFYNCSNLSEIRFDSIVPPKVLLGTDETEHLFTGNAPGRLIKVPAGSVNAYKTAQYWSNYADSIVSQ
;
A
#
# COMPACT_ATOMS: atom_id res chain seq x y z
N MET A 1 -0.06 13.66 -12.92
CA MET A 1 -0.98 14.63 -12.26
C MET A 1 -0.25 15.17 -11.05
N ILE A 2 -0.14 16.48 -10.91
CA ILE A 2 0.50 17.12 -9.75
C ILE A 2 -0.60 17.32 -8.73
N LYS A 3 -0.50 16.68 -7.55
CA LYS A 3 -1.43 16.91 -6.45
C LYS A 3 -0.78 17.87 -5.45
N VAL A 4 -1.27 19.11 -5.40
CA VAL A 4 -0.87 20.10 -4.40
C VAL A 4 -1.79 19.93 -3.19
N LEU A 5 -1.27 19.50 -2.07
CA LEU A 5 -1.96 19.53 -0.79
C LEU A 5 -1.36 20.66 0.06
N GLY A 6 -2.05 21.81 0.06
CA GLY A 6 -1.59 22.98 0.79
C GLY A 6 -0.25 23.54 0.27
N ASN A 7 0.50 24.22 1.11
CA ASN A 7 1.80 24.79 0.77
C ASN A 7 2.97 23.79 0.78
N ASN A 8 2.70 22.48 0.79
CA ASN A 8 3.68 21.43 1.01
C ASN A 8 3.71 20.41 -0.13
N ILE A 9 4.85 19.81 -0.29
CA ILE A 9 5.36 18.85 -1.26
C ILE A 9 4.32 18.18 -2.16
N VAL A 10 4.57 18.27 -3.46
CA VAL A 10 3.70 17.80 -4.53
C VAL A 10 4.28 16.54 -5.15
N ASN A 11 3.49 15.47 -5.23
CA ASN A 11 3.80 14.31 -6.06
C ASN A 11 3.61 14.68 -7.53
N ALA A 12 4.68 14.73 -8.29
CA ALA A 12 4.62 15.06 -9.71
C ALA A 12 4.92 13.83 -10.58
N PHE A 13 3.86 13.30 -11.21
CA PHE A 13 4.00 12.36 -12.32
C PHE A 13 3.39 13.01 -13.57
N THR A 14 4.16 13.14 -14.63
CA THR A 14 3.65 13.54 -15.94
C THR A 14 3.75 12.36 -16.89
N GLY A 15 2.60 11.85 -17.37
CA GLY A 15 2.56 10.83 -18.41
C GLY A 15 3.21 9.49 -18.05
N GLY A 16 3.19 9.07 -16.76
CA GLY A 16 3.76 7.79 -16.34
C GLY A 16 5.28 7.79 -16.10
N ASN A 17 5.95 8.90 -16.36
CA ASN A 17 7.38 9.04 -16.06
C ASN A 17 7.59 9.80 -14.73
N PRO A 18 8.55 9.35 -13.89
CA PRO A 18 8.91 10.09 -12.69
C PRO A 18 9.47 11.47 -13.08
N VAL A 19 9.01 12.50 -12.41
CA VAL A 19 9.65 13.83 -12.55
C VAL A 19 11.07 13.78 -12.01
N ASN A 20 11.97 14.48 -12.70
CA ASN A 20 13.38 14.53 -12.29
C ASN A 20 13.60 15.44 -11.08
N ALA A 21 12.62 16.25 -10.67
CA ALA A 21 12.76 17.21 -9.56
C ALA A 21 11.40 17.58 -8.96
N ILE A 22 11.36 17.76 -7.64
CA ILE A 22 10.23 18.33 -6.89
C ILE A 22 10.68 19.65 -6.28
N TYR A 23 9.86 20.70 -6.39
CA TYR A 23 10.12 22.01 -5.82
C TYR A 23 9.08 22.32 -4.75
N SER A 24 9.53 22.86 -3.60
CA SER A 24 8.68 23.47 -2.59
C SER A 24 9.12 24.93 -2.39
N TYR A 25 8.19 25.87 -2.46
CA TYR A 25 8.49 27.33 -2.38
C TYR A 25 9.58 27.79 -3.37
N GLY A 26 9.62 27.19 -4.58
CA GLY A 26 10.65 27.50 -5.58
C GLY A 26 12.04 26.93 -5.29
N GLN A 27 12.21 26.21 -4.19
CA GLN A 27 13.45 25.50 -3.88
C GLN A 27 13.38 24.06 -4.36
N LEU A 28 14.47 23.56 -4.96
CA LEU A 28 14.63 22.15 -5.37
C LEU A 28 14.64 21.28 -4.11
N VAL A 29 13.62 20.45 -3.94
CA VAL A 29 13.50 19.55 -2.79
C VAL A 29 13.95 18.14 -3.15
N TRP A 30 13.86 17.74 -4.43
CA TRP A 30 14.19 16.40 -4.87
C TRP A 30 14.70 16.38 -6.32
N GLU A 31 15.84 15.78 -6.56
CA GLU A 31 16.41 15.45 -7.86
C GLU A 31 16.99 14.03 -7.78
N ARG A 32 16.56 13.09 -8.64
CA ARG A 32 16.99 11.65 -8.66
C ARG A 32 17.71 11.20 -7.37
N ASN A 33 17.01 11.41 -6.27
CA ASN A 33 17.58 11.30 -4.94
C ASN A 33 17.72 9.81 -4.56
N THR A 34 18.91 9.38 -4.22
CA THR A 34 19.18 8.02 -3.72
C THR A 34 19.58 8.01 -2.24
N THR A 35 19.88 9.17 -1.67
CA THR A 35 20.49 9.29 -0.33
C THR A 35 19.64 10.08 0.68
N LYS A 36 18.40 10.46 0.33
CA LYS A 36 17.53 11.23 1.24
C LYS A 36 16.13 10.65 1.32
N ILE A 37 15.61 10.52 2.52
CA ILE A 37 14.18 10.35 2.78
C ILE A 37 13.61 11.71 3.14
N ILE A 38 12.50 12.08 2.47
CA ILE A 38 11.78 13.34 2.73
C ILE A 38 10.46 12.99 3.39
N TYR A 39 10.09 13.70 4.45
CA TYR A 39 8.87 13.43 5.21
C TYR A 39 8.20 14.69 5.74
N THR A 40 6.94 14.57 6.13
CA THR A 40 6.25 15.54 6.99
C THR A 40 5.89 14.88 8.32
N SER A 41 5.69 15.68 9.36
CA SER A 41 5.23 15.21 10.65
C SER A 41 3.99 15.97 11.12
N LYS A 42 3.15 15.29 11.90
CA LYS A 42 1.88 15.83 12.41
C LYS A 42 2.09 16.91 13.49
N ASP A 43 3.21 16.85 14.19
CA ASP A 43 3.55 17.75 15.30
C ASP A 43 4.62 18.78 14.95
N GLY A 44 5.12 18.79 13.70
CA GLY A 44 6.16 19.70 13.24
C GLY A 44 7.54 19.41 13.84
N GLN A 45 7.76 18.21 14.37
CA GLN A 45 9.02 17.80 14.96
C GLN A 45 9.75 16.77 14.11
N VAL A 46 11.02 16.53 14.42
CA VAL A 46 11.83 15.48 13.79
C VAL A 46 11.21 14.10 14.07
N VAL A 47 11.02 13.32 13.01
CA VAL A 47 10.63 11.90 13.09
C VAL A 47 11.88 11.03 13.04
N ASN A 48 12.22 10.39 14.14
CA ASN A 48 13.33 9.45 14.17
C ASN A 48 12.84 8.05 13.75
N PRO A 49 13.59 7.33 12.89
CA PRO A 49 13.37 5.92 12.68
C PRO A 49 13.41 5.14 13.99
N TYR A 50 12.59 4.10 14.09
CA TYR A 50 12.63 3.18 15.24
C TYR A 50 13.94 2.38 15.26
N ASP A 51 14.41 1.99 14.07
CA ASP A 51 15.71 1.37 13.87
C ASP A 51 16.47 2.16 12.78
N SER A 52 17.58 2.77 13.16
CA SER A 52 18.40 3.61 12.28
C SER A 52 19.42 2.85 11.44
N THR A 53 19.51 1.52 11.60
CA THR A 53 20.55 0.68 10.96
C THR A 53 20.06 -0.07 9.73
N VAL A 54 18.76 0.02 9.39
CA VAL A 54 18.07 -0.88 8.45
C VAL A 54 17.75 -0.22 7.10
N PHE A 55 18.72 0.48 6.51
CA PHE A 55 18.56 1.20 5.24
C PHE A 55 19.43 0.65 4.10
N GLY A 56 19.68 -0.68 4.10
CA GLY A 56 20.49 -1.33 3.06
C GLY A 56 21.98 -1.02 3.15
N GLY A 57 22.49 -0.82 4.37
CA GLY A 57 23.89 -0.48 4.65
C GLY A 57 24.18 1.02 4.66
N ALA A 58 23.20 1.88 4.31
CA ALA A 58 23.34 3.32 4.41
C ALA A 58 23.20 3.80 5.86
N ASN A 59 24.13 4.64 6.33
CA ASN A 59 24.11 5.23 7.66
C ASN A 59 23.49 6.63 7.63
N ILE A 60 22.74 7.00 8.66
CA ILE A 60 22.17 8.33 8.79
C ILE A 60 23.29 9.32 9.13
N LEU A 61 23.46 10.35 8.30
CA LEU A 61 24.35 11.49 8.53
C LEU A 61 23.65 12.60 9.30
N SER A 62 22.39 12.89 8.94
CA SER A 62 21.59 13.92 9.59
C SER A 62 20.11 13.59 9.51
N ASN A 63 19.33 14.13 10.46
CA ASN A 63 17.88 14.15 10.43
C ASN A 63 17.41 15.49 10.94
N THR A 64 16.84 16.30 10.06
CA THR A 64 16.45 17.68 10.34
C THR A 64 15.00 17.92 9.96
N TYR A 65 14.35 18.88 10.62
CA TYR A 65 12.98 19.31 10.29
C TYR A 65 12.93 20.84 10.29
N SER A 66 12.50 21.42 9.19
CA SER A 66 12.32 22.87 9.07
C SER A 66 11.24 23.21 8.04
N ASN A 67 10.51 24.31 8.26
CA ASN A 67 9.48 24.80 7.34
C ASN A 67 8.46 23.74 6.90
N GLY A 68 8.09 22.83 7.79
CA GLY A 68 7.12 21.76 7.51
C GLY A 68 7.68 20.54 6.79
N VAL A 69 9.00 20.46 6.58
CA VAL A 69 9.65 19.36 5.86
C VAL A 69 10.78 18.76 6.70
N GLY A 70 10.76 17.45 6.83
CA GLY A 70 11.83 16.63 7.40
C GLY A 70 12.71 16.02 6.32
N VAL A 71 14.00 15.96 6.56
CA VAL A 71 14.98 15.32 5.67
C VAL A 71 15.92 14.44 6.49
N ILE A 72 15.93 13.14 6.18
CA ILE A 72 16.95 12.21 6.67
C ILE A 72 17.98 12.05 5.55
N GLU A 73 19.23 12.43 5.81
CA GLU A 73 20.34 12.25 4.86
C GLU A 73 21.20 11.04 5.23
N PHE A 74 21.65 10.32 4.22
CA PHE A 74 22.46 9.12 4.36
C PHE A 74 23.82 9.27 3.66
N ASP A 75 24.82 8.53 4.13
CA ASP A 75 26.18 8.49 3.57
C ASP A 75 26.27 7.76 2.21
N SER A 76 25.28 6.94 1.91
CA SER A 76 25.19 6.15 0.69
C SER A 76 23.74 5.97 0.23
N SER A 77 23.53 5.33 -0.91
CA SER A 77 22.19 5.08 -1.46
C SER A 77 21.36 4.19 -0.55
N VAL A 78 20.15 4.62 -0.23
CA VAL A 78 19.17 3.82 0.51
C VAL A 78 18.52 2.82 -0.43
N THR A 79 18.82 1.54 -0.28
CA THR A 79 18.31 0.47 -1.16
C THR A 79 17.12 -0.27 -0.60
N GLU A 80 16.88 -0.15 0.71
CA GLU A 80 15.70 -0.74 1.37
C GLU A 80 15.20 0.12 2.53
N ILE A 81 13.91 0.02 2.81
CA ILE A 81 13.32 0.41 4.09
C ILE A 81 13.20 -0.87 4.89
N GLY A 82 14.12 -1.06 5.82
CA GLY A 82 14.31 -2.34 6.49
C GLY A 82 13.25 -2.67 7.52
N GLN A 83 13.43 -3.80 8.16
CA GLN A 83 12.48 -4.32 9.15
C GLN A 83 12.32 -3.33 10.32
N ASN A 84 11.07 -2.99 10.66
CA ASN A 84 10.71 -2.05 11.73
C ASN A 84 11.21 -0.60 11.54
N ALA A 85 11.74 -0.18 10.40
CA ALA A 85 12.40 1.12 10.21
C ALA A 85 11.61 2.30 10.79
N PHE A 86 10.31 2.37 10.53
CA PHE A 86 9.41 3.43 11.03
C PHE A 86 8.24 2.86 11.85
N LYS A 87 8.48 1.74 12.53
CA LYS A 87 7.48 1.14 13.42
C LYS A 87 7.13 2.09 14.56
N ASN A 88 5.83 2.23 14.88
CA ASN A 88 5.29 3.04 15.96
C ASN A 88 5.60 4.56 15.87
N THR A 89 6.05 5.06 14.73
CA THR A 89 6.30 6.50 14.51
C THR A 89 4.98 7.24 14.29
N LYS A 90 4.22 7.48 15.36
CA LYS A 90 2.86 8.07 15.32
C LYS A 90 2.82 9.50 14.77
N GLN A 91 3.90 10.26 14.94
CA GLN A 91 4.04 11.61 14.43
C GLN A 91 4.35 11.69 12.93
N LEU A 92 4.78 10.60 12.29
CA LEU A 92 5.00 10.55 10.84
C LEU A 92 3.69 10.79 10.09
N ASP A 93 3.67 11.73 9.14
CA ASP A 93 2.49 12.05 8.35
C ASP A 93 2.64 11.57 6.89
N THR A 94 3.55 12.14 6.13
CA THR A 94 3.79 11.70 4.75
C THR A 94 5.26 11.35 4.53
N MET A 95 5.56 10.53 3.48
CA MET A 95 6.93 10.17 3.14
C MET A 95 7.14 10.00 1.65
N ILE A 96 8.28 10.49 1.16
CA ILE A 96 8.80 10.25 -0.18
C ILE A 96 10.06 9.40 -0.04
N LEU A 97 10.02 8.20 -0.61
CA LEU A 97 11.16 7.28 -0.60
C LEU A 97 12.14 7.62 -1.73
N PRO A 98 13.46 7.42 -1.51
CA PRO A 98 14.47 7.60 -2.55
C PRO A 98 14.27 6.63 -3.73
N SER A 99 14.68 7.07 -4.92
CA SER A 99 14.56 6.30 -6.16
C SER A 99 15.46 5.07 -6.25
N SER A 100 16.30 4.83 -5.27
CA SER A 100 17.14 3.63 -5.12
C SER A 100 16.49 2.50 -4.32
N VAL A 101 15.36 2.78 -3.63
CA VAL A 101 14.69 1.77 -2.79
C VAL A 101 14.07 0.69 -3.68
N THR A 102 14.43 -0.55 -3.39
CA THR A 102 13.91 -1.75 -4.08
C THR A 102 13.06 -2.64 -3.18
N TYR A 103 13.23 -2.53 -1.85
CA TYR A 103 12.51 -3.35 -0.87
C TYR A 103 11.91 -2.50 0.25
N ILE A 104 10.65 -2.83 0.61
CA ILE A 104 10.02 -2.40 1.86
C ILE A 104 9.82 -3.66 2.70
N LYS A 105 10.56 -3.76 3.82
CA LYS A 105 10.64 -4.98 4.62
C LYS A 105 9.49 -5.11 5.63
N THR A 106 9.47 -6.25 6.30
CA THR A 106 8.47 -6.63 7.30
C THR A 106 8.35 -5.57 8.39
N TYR A 107 7.11 -5.16 8.70
CA TYR A 107 6.79 -4.18 9.73
C TYR A 107 7.41 -2.79 9.54
N ALA A 108 7.90 -2.44 8.36
CA ALA A 108 8.63 -1.19 8.11
C ALA A 108 7.87 0.05 8.60
N PHE A 109 6.54 0.08 8.44
CA PHE A 109 5.65 1.17 8.86
C PHE A 109 4.54 0.68 9.81
N GLN A 110 4.76 -0.44 10.51
CA GLN A 110 3.77 -0.98 11.45
C GLN A 110 3.37 0.07 12.48
N SER A 111 2.07 0.27 12.66
CA SER A 111 1.50 1.19 13.67
C SER A 111 2.05 2.63 13.58
N SER A 112 2.56 3.03 12.41
CA SER A 112 2.97 4.42 12.16
C SER A 112 1.76 5.31 11.92
N GLY A 113 1.95 6.63 12.08
CA GLY A 113 0.94 7.64 11.76
C GLY A 113 0.89 8.02 10.28
N ILE A 114 1.63 7.30 9.41
CA ILE A 114 1.74 7.66 7.99
C ILE A 114 0.39 7.66 7.29
N THR A 115 0.03 8.76 6.64
CA THR A 115 -1.23 8.93 5.92
C THR A 115 -1.07 8.77 4.41
N ASP A 116 0.10 9.11 3.88
CA ASP A 116 0.44 8.97 2.46
C ASP A 116 1.92 8.65 2.27
N ILE A 117 2.22 7.81 1.29
CA ILE A 117 3.59 7.44 0.94
C ILE A 117 3.76 7.35 -0.57
N THR A 118 4.82 7.96 -1.09
CA THR A 118 5.23 7.79 -2.48
C THR A 118 6.22 6.64 -2.57
N ILE A 119 5.77 5.53 -3.16
CA ILE A 119 6.59 4.35 -3.44
C ILE A 119 7.23 4.51 -4.82
N PRO A 120 8.57 4.53 -4.94
CA PRO A 120 9.23 4.70 -6.22
C PRO A 120 9.06 3.48 -7.14
N PRO A 121 9.12 3.67 -8.48
CA PRO A 121 8.95 2.60 -9.46
C PRO A 121 10.13 1.60 -9.51
N THR A 122 11.05 1.70 -8.60
CA THR A 122 12.16 0.77 -8.38
C THR A 122 11.84 -0.31 -7.35
N VAL A 123 10.78 -0.11 -6.52
CA VAL A 123 10.36 -1.09 -5.52
C VAL A 123 9.78 -2.31 -6.22
N THR A 124 10.35 -3.49 -5.93
CA THR A 124 9.93 -4.79 -6.47
C THR A 124 9.20 -5.65 -5.47
N ASP A 125 9.46 -5.45 -4.18
CA ASP A 125 8.95 -6.30 -3.11
C ASP A 125 8.49 -5.47 -1.90
N ILE A 126 7.29 -5.79 -1.39
CA ILE A 126 6.76 -5.27 -0.13
C ILE A 126 6.49 -6.47 0.77
N SER A 127 7.21 -6.57 1.88
CA SER A 127 7.16 -7.74 2.76
C SER A 127 5.93 -7.75 3.68
N SER A 128 5.73 -8.87 4.38
CA SER A 128 4.60 -9.10 5.27
C SER A 128 4.40 -7.97 6.28
N ALA A 129 3.13 -7.56 6.47
CA ALA A 129 2.73 -6.58 7.48
C ALA A 129 3.48 -5.22 7.40
N ALA A 130 4.01 -4.85 6.21
CA ALA A 130 4.82 -3.64 6.06
C ALA A 130 4.11 -2.38 6.54
N PHE A 131 2.79 -2.28 6.35
CA PHE A 131 1.94 -1.16 6.77
C PHE A 131 0.89 -1.57 7.80
N PHE A 132 1.07 -2.73 8.46
CA PHE A 132 0.10 -3.23 9.45
C PHE A 132 -0.27 -2.15 10.46
N HIS A 133 -1.59 -1.90 10.62
CA HIS A 133 -2.15 -0.93 11.57
C HIS A 133 -1.59 0.50 11.41
N SER A 134 -1.20 0.89 10.20
CA SER A 134 -0.83 2.27 9.88
C SER A 134 -2.07 3.13 9.59
N GLU A 135 -1.91 4.45 9.59
CA GLU A 135 -2.99 5.40 9.34
C GLU A 135 -3.11 5.78 7.84
N LEU A 136 -2.61 4.94 6.94
CA LEU A 136 -2.71 5.19 5.49
C LEU A 136 -4.15 5.45 5.06
N ILE A 137 -4.33 6.55 4.28
CA ILE A 137 -5.60 6.94 3.68
C ILE A 137 -5.71 6.42 2.24
N SER A 138 -4.61 6.46 1.51
CA SER A 138 -4.54 5.96 0.14
C SER A 138 -3.18 5.38 -0.18
N ILE A 139 -3.14 4.44 -1.14
CA ILE A 139 -1.90 3.86 -1.63
C ILE A 139 -1.96 3.55 -3.11
N VAL A 140 -0.89 3.89 -3.84
CA VAL A 140 -0.64 3.45 -5.21
C VAL A 140 0.51 2.45 -5.18
N ILE A 141 0.22 1.20 -5.55
CA ILE A 141 1.23 0.14 -5.67
C ILE A 141 1.78 0.21 -7.10
N PRO A 142 3.07 0.57 -7.30
CA PRO A 142 3.63 0.72 -8.64
C PRO A 142 3.71 -0.61 -9.40
N ALA A 143 3.71 -0.53 -10.73
CA ALA A 143 3.79 -1.71 -11.60
C ALA A 143 5.10 -2.50 -11.49
N SER A 144 6.11 -1.93 -10.86
CA SER A 144 7.38 -2.62 -10.54
C SER A 144 7.24 -3.67 -9.44
N VAL A 145 6.24 -3.53 -8.56
CA VAL A 145 6.02 -4.47 -7.44
C VAL A 145 5.54 -5.82 -7.98
N LYS A 146 6.34 -6.84 -7.77
CA LYS A 146 6.11 -8.23 -8.22
C LYS A 146 5.69 -9.15 -7.08
N LYS A 147 6.00 -8.77 -5.84
CA LYS A 147 5.68 -9.55 -4.65
C LYS A 147 5.16 -8.67 -3.54
N MET A 148 4.08 -9.12 -2.93
CA MET A 148 3.55 -8.57 -1.68
C MET A 148 3.30 -9.74 -0.72
N GLY A 149 3.79 -9.59 0.51
CA GLY A 149 3.57 -10.59 1.55
C GLY A 149 2.14 -10.54 2.13
N PRO A 150 1.81 -11.45 3.04
CA PRO A 150 0.53 -11.42 3.75
C PRO A 150 0.43 -10.20 4.67
N SER A 151 -0.82 -9.81 4.96
CA SER A 151 -1.15 -8.80 5.98
C SER A 151 -0.56 -7.40 5.74
N VAL A 152 -0.14 -7.06 4.51
CA VAL A 152 0.56 -5.79 4.23
C VAL A 152 -0.23 -4.59 4.74
N PHE A 153 -1.55 -4.55 4.54
CA PHE A 153 -2.44 -3.48 4.99
C PHE A 153 -3.43 -3.94 6.06
N LEU A 154 -3.13 -5.02 6.79
CA LEU A 154 -4.00 -5.52 7.86
C LEU A 154 -4.28 -4.41 8.87
N SER A 155 -5.57 -4.17 9.15
CA SER A 155 -6.04 -3.13 10.09
C SER A 155 -5.57 -1.71 9.77
N CYS A 156 -5.40 -1.37 8.48
CA CYS A 156 -5.28 0.02 8.03
C CYS A 156 -6.68 0.65 8.04
N ASP A 157 -7.17 1.00 9.23
CA ASP A 157 -8.57 1.41 9.46
C ASP A 157 -8.99 2.65 8.66
N SER A 158 -8.04 3.53 8.31
CA SER A 158 -8.27 4.77 7.54
C SER A 158 -8.17 4.60 6.02
N LEU A 159 -7.80 3.41 5.52
CA LEU A 159 -7.54 3.17 4.10
C LEU A 159 -8.85 3.21 3.30
N THR A 160 -8.95 4.19 2.39
CA THR A 160 -10.14 4.42 1.53
C THR A 160 -9.90 4.05 0.08
N ASN A 161 -8.67 4.21 -0.41
CA ASN A 161 -8.31 4.02 -1.81
C ASN A 161 -7.06 3.16 -1.96
N VAL A 162 -7.17 2.13 -2.79
CA VAL A 162 -6.04 1.26 -3.17
C VAL A 162 -6.01 1.13 -4.69
N SER A 163 -4.88 1.49 -5.30
CA SER A 163 -4.60 1.20 -6.71
C SER A 163 -3.63 0.04 -6.80
N ILE A 164 -4.12 -1.10 -7.27
CA ILE A 164 -3.33 -2.34 -7.37
C ILE A 164 -2.67 -2.40 -8.75
N SER A 165 -1.36 -2.64 -8.74
CA SER A 165 -0.56 -2.82 -9.94
C SER A 165 -0.96 -4.06 -10.75
N THR A 166 -0.80 -3.96 -12.06
CA THR A 166 -1.01 -5.08 -13.00
C THR A 166 0.14 -6.11 -13.02
N SER A 167 1.19 -5.96 -12.21
CA SER A 167 2.32 -6.92 -12.17
C SER A 167 2.18 -8.01 -11.10
N LEU A 168 1.26 -7.83 -10.15
CA LEU A 168 0.97 -8.84 -9.13
C LEU A 168 0.08 -9.93 -9.72
N ASN A 169 0.28 -11.17 -9.32
CA ASN A 169 -0.58 -12.31 -9.66
C ASN A 169 -1.27 -12.93 -8.42
N LEU A 170 -0.86 -12.51 -7.24
CA LEU A 170 -1.40 -12.98 -5.96
C LEU A 170 -1.66 -11.80 -5.03
N LEU A 171 -2.83 -11.78 -4.40
CA LEU A 171 -3.13 -11.00 -3.20
C LEU A 171 -3.15 -11.98 -2.03
N ASP A 172 -2.12 -11.90 -1.19
CA ASP A 172 -1.86 -12.89 -0.14
C ASP A 172 -2.84 -12.75 1.06
N HIS A 173 -2.74 -13.67 2.01
CA HIS A 173 -3.62 -13.77 3.17
C HIS A 173 -3.76 -12.45 3.94
N SER A 174 -4.99 -12.13 4.36
CA SER A 174 -5.34 -11.01 5.23
C SER A 174 -4.83 -9.63 4.74
N MET A 175 -4.50 -9.49 3.45
CA MET A 175 -3.82 -8.29 2.94
C MET A 175 -4.57 -6.99 3.26
N PHE A 176 -5.90 -7.00 3.18
CA PHE A 176 -6.75 -5.85 3.49
C PHE A 176 -7.71 -6.12 4.66
N SER A 177 -7.50 -7.19 5.43
CA SER A 177 -8.35 -7.54 6.55
C SER A 177 -8.43 -6.37 7.55
N GLY A 178 -9.63 -6.02 8.00
CA GLY A 178 -9.86 -4.92 8.94
C GLY A 178 -9.69 -3.51 8.37
N CYS A 179 -9.60 -3.33 7.03
CA CYS A 179 -9.61 -2.00 6.41
C CYS A 179 -11.02 -1.40 6.47
N LYS A 180 -11.41 -0.85 7.61
CA LYS A 180 -12.82 -0.45 7.91
C LYS A 180 -13.32 0.70 7.05
N SER A 181 -12.45 1.60 6.59
CA SER A 181 -12.85 2.74 5.74
C SER A 181 -12.87 2.41 4.24
N LEU A 182 -12.46 1.21 3.83
CA LEU A 182 -12.48 0.79 2.43
C LEU A 182 -13.91 0.53 1.98
N VAL A 183 -14.43 1.33 1.02
CA VAL A 183 -15.80 1.24 0.51
C VAL A 183 -15.88 0.39 -0.75
N SER A 184 -14.89 0.53 -1.62
CA SER A 184 -14.79 -0.24 -2.86
C SER A 184 -13.35 -0.54 -3.25
N ILE A 185 -13.16 -1.62 -4.02
CA ILE A 185 -11.86 -1.98 -4.57
C ILE A 185 -12.02 -2.66 -5.92
N THR A 186 -11.07 -2.40 -6.82
CA THR A 186 -10.97 -3.11 -8.12
C THR A 186 -9.76 -4.04 -8.09
N ILE A 187 -10.01 -5.31 -8.41
CA ILE A 187 -9.01 -6.37 -8.53
C ILE A 187 -8.70 -6.58 -10.01
N PRO A 188 -7.48 -6.28 -10.47
CA PRO A 188 -7.10 -6.39 -11.88
C PRO A 188 -7.16 -7.83 -12.40
N ASN A 189 -7.28 -7.96 -13.72
CA ASN A 189 -7.48 -9.26 -14.40
C ASN A 189 -6.26 -10.21 -14.34
N ASN A 190 -5.08 -9.72 -13.98
CA ASN A 190 -3.87 -10.52 -13.82
C ASN A 190 -3.77 -11.24 -12.46
N ILE A 191 -4.65 -10.92 -11.51
CA ILE A 191 -4.70 -11.61 -10.22
C ILE A 191 -5.34 -12.99 -10.43
N THR A 192 -4.54 -14.04 -10.25
CA THR A 192 -4.94 -15.44 -10.42
C THR A 192 -5.13 -16.18 -9.10
N GLY A 193 -4.66 -15.61 -7.99
CA GLY A 193 -4.81 -16.14 -6.65
C GLY A 193 -5.16 -15.07 -5.63
N ILE A 194 -6.00 -15.44 -4.65
CA ILE A 194 -6.35 -14.62 -3.50
C ILE A 194 -6.25 -15.45 -2.23
N GLY A 195 -5.62 -14.88 -1.21
CA GLY A 195 -5.47 -15.54 0.10
C GLY A 195 -6.75 -15.48 0.93
N ASN A 196 -6.84 -16.37 1.92
CA ASN A 196 -7.91 -16.33 2.91
C ASN A 196 -7.93 -15.00 3.66
N ASP A 197 -9.08 -14.63 4.21
CA ASP A 197 -9.29 -13.39 4.98
C ASP A 197 -8.96 -12.10 4.23
N LEU A 198 -8.85 -12.14 2.89
CA LEU A 198 -8.37 -11.01 2.09
C LEU A 198 -9.05 -9.69 2.48
N PHE A 199 -10.40 -9.72 2.68
CA PHE A 199 -11.23 -8.57 3.06
C PHE A 199 -12.02 -8.83 4.34
N TYR A 200 -11.55 -9.72 5.20
CA TYR A 200 -12.22 -10.03 6.46
C TYR A 200 -12.41 -8.76 7.30
N ASN A 201 -13.63 -8.53 7.84
CA ASN A 201 -13.96 -7.35 8.66
C ASN A 201 -13.70 -5.97 8.01
N CYS A 202 -13.74 -5.86 6.68
CA CYS A 202 -13.85 -4.57 5.99
C CYS A 202 -15.29 -4.07 6.08
N SER A 203 -15.70 -3.53 7.21
CA SER A 203 -17.11 -3.31 7.56
C SER A 203 -17.88 -2.36 6.64
N ASN A 204 -17.20 -1.46 5.92
CA ASN A 204 -17.82 -0.55 4.94
C ASN A 204 -17.64 -1.01 3.48
N LEU A 205 -16.97 -2.16 3.23
CA LEU A 205 -16.74 -2.64 1.88
C LEU A 205 -18.05 -3.16 1.26
N SER A 206 -18.62 -2.34 0.37
CA SER A 206 -19.90 -2.58 -0.27
C SER A 206 -19.79 -3.00 -1.73
N GLU A 207 -18.64 -2.77 -2.37
CA GLU A 207 -18.41 -3.15 -3.76
C GLU A 207 -16.99 -3.69 -3.98
N ILE A 208 -16.90 -4.91 -4.53
CA ILE A 208 -15.65 -5.48 -4.98
C ILE A 208 -15.80 -5.80 -6.47
N ARG A 209 -14.94 -5.21 -7.28
CA ARG A 209 -14.91 -5.45 -8.73
C ARG A 209 -13.74 -6.34 -9.11
N PHE A 210 -14.01 -7.44 -9.80
CA PHE A 210 -12.99 -8.30 -10.41
C PHE A 210 -13.01 -8.09 -11.94
N ASP A 211 -11.87 -7.70 -12.52
CA ASP A 211 -11.75 -7.53 -13.96
C ASP A 211 -11.41 -8.84 -14.70
N SER A 212 -11.09 -9.92 -13.97
CA SER A 212 -10.81 -11.24 -14.53
C SER A 212 -12.10 -11.96 -14.95
N ILE A 213 -12.08 -12.56 -16.13
CA ILE A 213 -13.15 -13.49 -16.59
C ILE A 213 -13.08 -14.87 -15.93
N VAL A 214 -11.93 -15.20 -15.34
CA VAL A 214 -11.70 -16.45 -14.60
C VAL A 214 -11.64 -16.13 -13.11
N PRO A 215 -12.44 -16.80 -12.26
CA PRO A 215 -12.36 -16.61 -10.82
C PRO A 215 -10.95 -16.88 -10.30
N PRO A 216 -10.32 -15.94 -9.56
CA PRO A 216 -9.05 -16.23 -8.89
C PRO A 216 -9.18 -17.44 -7.95
N LYS A 217 -8.12 -18.27 -7.91
CA LYS A 217 -8.06 -19.39 -6.99
C LYS A 217 -7.99 -18.88 -5.55
N VAL A 218 -8.86 -19.38 -4.68
CA VAL A 218 -8.80 -19.09 -3.24
C VAL A 218 -7.74 -20.00 -2.61
N LEU A 219 -6.79 -19.40 -1.92
CA LEU A 219 -5.74 -20.08 -1.18
C LEU A 219 -6.09 -20.03 0.30
N LEU A 220 -6.46 -21.19 0.85
CA LEU A 220 -6.78 -21.30 2.28
C LEU A 220 -5.52 -21.28 3.13
N GLY A 221 -5.66 -20.80 4.35
CA GLY A 221 -4.67 -20.96 5.39
C GLY A 221 -4.68 -22.38 5.99
N THR A 222 -4.08 -22.52 7.16
CA THR A 222 -3.96 -23.81 7.88
C THR A 222 -5.26 -24.29 8.51
N ASP A 223 -6.23 -23.41 8.69
CA ASP A 223 -7.55 -23.72 9.30
C ASP A 223 -8.59 -24.23 8.28
N GLU A 224 -8.23 -24.22 6.99
CA GLU A 224 -9.08 -24.67 5.88
C GLU A 224 -10.45 -23.97 5.79
N THR A 225 -10.69 -22.92 6.58
CA THR A 225 -11.91 -22.13 6.54
C THR A 225 -11.76 -20.90 5.64
N GLU A 226 -12.83 -20.55 4.94
CA GLU A 226 -12.84 -19.44 4.01
C GLU A 226 -13.63 -18.28 4.63
N HIS A 227 -13.00 -17.09 4.75
CA HIS A 227 -13.62 -15.89 5.30
C HIS A 227 -13.38 -14.66 4.41
N LEU A 228 -13.28 -14.83 3.09
CA LEU A 228 -12.88 -13.77 2.15
C LEU A 228 -13.60 -12.46 2.38
N PHE A 229 -14.93 -12.53 2.59
CA PHE A 229 -15.80 -11.35 2.68
C PHE A 229 -16.63 -11.32 3.97
N THR A 230 -16.29 -12.10 4.97
CA THR A 230 -16.96 -12.10 6.28
C THR A 230 -16.78 -10.75 6.96
N GLY A 231 -17.88 -10.18 7.51
CA GLY A 231 -17.85 -8.89 8.19
C GLY A 231 -17.78 -7.66 7.26
N ASN A 232 -18.03 -7.84 5.95
CA ASN A 232 -18.19 -6.71 5.04
C ASN A 232 -19.56 -6.04 5.19
N ALA A 233 -19.79 -4.92 4.48
CA ALA A 233 -21.04 -4.20 4.48
C ALA A 233 -22.23 -5.11 4.11
N PRO A 234 -23.38 -4.98 4.76
CA PRO A 234 -24.60 -5.71 4.37
C PRO A 234 -24.97 -5.40 2.92
N GLY A 235 -25.33 -6.43 2.16
CA GLY A 235 -25.72 -6.28 0.75
C GLY A 235 -24.56 -5.95 -0.21
N ARG A 236 -23.29 -6.20 0.21
CA ARG A 236 -22.14 -6.00 -0.68
C ARG A 236 -22.33 -6.70 -2.03
N LEU A 237 -21.79 -6.09 -3.08
CA LEU A 237 -21.81 -6.63 -4.43
C LEU A 237 -20.39 -7.05 -4.86
N ILE A 238 -20.30 -8.23 -5.49
CA ILE A 238 -19.11 -8.72 -6.16
C ILE A 238 -19.37 -8.60 -7.66
N LYS A 239 -18.82 -7.57 -8.27
CA LYS A 239 -19.01 -7.27 -9.69
C LYS A 239 -17.96 -8.00 -10.53
N VAL A 240 -18.41 -8.75 -11.53
CA VAL A 240 -17.55 -9.53 -12.42
C VAL A 240 -17.95 -9.29 -13.89
N PRO A 241 -17.08 -9.53 -14.88
CA PRO A 241 -17.43 -9.36 -16.29
C PRO A 241 -18.68 -10.16 -16.65
N ALA A 242 -19.58 -9.60 -17.49
CA ALA A 242 -20.91 -10.15 -17.78
C ALA A 242 -20.89 -11.64 -18.17
N GLY A 243 -19.96 -12.05 -19.02
CA GLY A 243 -19.83 -13.45 -19.48
C GLY A 243 -19.27 -14.40 -18.42
N SER A 244 -18.80 -13.93 -17.27
CA SER A 244 -18.15 -14.74 -16.23
C SER A 244 -18.99 -14.99 -14.99
N VAL A 245 -20.18 -14.40 -14.87
CA VAL A 245 -21.04 -14.51 -13.68
C VAL A 245 -21.24 -15.97 -13.26
N ASN A 246 -21.60 -16.85 -14.21
CA ASN A 246 -21.81 -18.26 -13.91
C ASN A 246 -20.53 -18.98 -13.46
N ALA A 247 -19.38 -18.66 -14.09
CA ALA A 247 -18.10 -19.23 -13.70
C ALA A 247 -17.75 -18.88 -12.24
N TYR A 248 -17.98 -17.63 -11.84
CA TYR A 248 -17.77 -17.23 -10.44
C TYR A 248 -18.76 -17.90 -9.49
N LYS A 249 -20.06 -17.94 -9.82
CA LYS A 249 -21.10 -18.54 -8.95
C LYS A 249 -20.91 -20.03 -8.69
N THR A 250 -20.20 -20.73 -9.59
CA THR A 250 -19.98 -22.18 -9.49
C THR A 250 -18.58 -22.58 -9.06
N ALA A 251 -17.64 -21.61 -8.99
CA ALA A 251 -16.28 -21.91 -8.58
C ALA A 251 -16.19 -22.22 -7.07
N GLN A 252 -15.20 -23.05 -6.71
CA GLN A 252 -14.95 -23.44 -5.33
C GLN A 252 -14.73 -22.22 -4.44
N TYR A 253 -15.36 -22.17 -3.27
CA TYR A 253 -15.43 -21.07 -2.29
C TYR A 253 -16.20 -19.85 -2.79
N TRP A 254 -16.19 -19.51 -4.07
CA TRP A 254 -16.96 -18.40 -4.64
C TRP A 254 -18.47 -18.66 -4.58
N SER A 255 -18.87 -19.92 -4.71
CA SER A 255 -20.28 -20.34 -4.60
C SER A 255 -20.92 -19.96 -3.25
N ASN A 256 -20.12 -19.78 -2.20
CA ASN A 256 -20.60 -19.29 -0.90
C ASN A 256 -21.16 -17.86 -0.97
N TYR A 257 -20.83 -17.13 -2.03
CA TYR A 257 -21.21 -15.72 -2.25
C TYR A 257 -22.05 -15.51 -3.51
N ALA A 258 -22.64 -16.60 -4.05
CA ALA A 258 -23.35 -16.59 -5.35
C ALA A 258 -24.42 -15.47 -5.44
N ASP A 259 -25.13 -15.19 -4.34
CA ASP A 259 -26.17 -14.15 -4.30
C ASP A 259 -25.60 -12.72 -4.40
N SER A 260 -24.35 -12.52 -4.02
CA SER A 260 -23.65 -11.24 -4.10
C SER A 260 -22.97 -11.02 -5.46
N ILE A 261 -22.79 -12.07 -6.28
CA ILE A 261 -22.08 -12.01 -7.55
C ILE A 261 -23.02 -11.52 -8.65
N VAL A 262 -22.69 -10.39 -9.25
CA VAL A 262 -23.47 -9.71 -10.29
C VAL A 262 -22.59 -9.31 -11.48
N SER A 263 -23.23 -9.04 -12.63
CA SER A 263 -22.55 -8.47 -13.80
C SER A 263 -22.11 -7.04 -13.52
N GLN A 264 -20.97 -6.66 -14.13
CA GLN A 264 -20.54 -5.25 -14.22
C GLN A 264 -21.42 -4.49 -15.18
#